data_2bf5266f7602db869bf9819457c28fba
#
_entry.id   2bf5266f7602db869bf9819457c28fba
#
_cell.length_a   1.000
_cell.length_b   1.000
_cell.length_c   1.000
_cell.angle_alpha   90.00
_cell.angle_beta   90.00
_cell.angle_gamma   90.00
#
_symmetry.space_group_name_H-M   'P 1'
#
loop_
_entity.id
_entity.type
_entity.pdbx_description
1 polymer ?
#
loop_
_entity_poly.entity_id
_entity_poly.type
_entity_poly.pdbx_seq_one_letter_code
_entity_poly.pdbx_strand_id
1 'polypeptide(L)'
;MGDHLVFLRKGRLYAADVSTPGMPRQTDTIAVAPEAALNDGVWYDELLVRGRVVFVVGFRYVTEVEGAPWIFGATEIAAFGLDEDGRFQRRGTTFIESNDYFSASNYASRMIGGQLVFYMPFDAFTYDWEGDAEVLRIPQVLTHQADGRFTAARPLFAGRDVAHGDQPPTSPVFHTVVTCEVGTGGERAGAALDCRARSLLGEWARQFYVTADRVFIWTSNAVFAVRLDNGEAQVHSAEGDVATQLNLKFADGALHATVERWDPVEEDNILSDGETVIEHLVLPLADFDGRGGQPLADIRRVPIYRGQDWVSLRVGRYVDGWYLGSLETWDFRADVDASEIVAIRLADGAIRRLPTAGAASRIEAMPGLGALVVSSEGDGLDLTTLRLGDEPRFLAPTRLPGAAEAESRTHGFFFRPDASGGLMGLAVLGQAQEAGWWGSGVGNLAFFSAALDGAITHAGTISSSPEGEGVCETSCFDWYGNTRPIFLRDRAFAMMGSELVELSLDDGVRETGARLVFSVPR
;
A
#
# COMPACT_ATOMS: atom_id res chain seq x y z
N MET A 1 -13.67 14.84 -6.60
CA MET A 1 -13.71 16.23 -6.11
C MET A 1 -14.90 16.94 -6.76
N GLY A 2 -16.08 16.81 -6.19
CA GLY A 2 -17.31 17.17 -6.89
C GLY A 2 -17.56 16.21 -8.06
N ASP A 3 -17.69 16.75 -9.25
CA ASP A 3 -17.85 15.98 -10.49
C ASP A 3 -16.54 15.84 -11.29
N HIS A 4 -15.39 16.07 -10.63
CA HIS A 4 -14.08 15.88 -11.23
C HIS A 4 -13.39 14.64 -10.64
N LEU A 5 -12.82 13.81 -11.50
CA LEU A 5 -11.83 12.79 -11.17
C LEU A 5 -10.43 13.37 -11.34
N VAL A 6 -9.54 13.04 -10.41
CA VAL A 6 -8.14 13.45 -10.43
C VAL A 6 -7.26 12.21 -10.34
N PHE A 7 -6.23 12.15 -11.14
CA PHE A 7 -5.26 11.06 -11.12
C PHE A 7 -3.87 11.56 -11.45
N LEU A 8 -2.90 10.77 -11.03
CA LEU A 8 -1.47 11.01 -11.17
C LEU A 8 -0.89 10.03 -12.18
N ARG A 9 -0.12 10.51 -13.14
CA ARG A 9 0.65 9.67 -14.05
C ARG A 9 1.91 10.37 -14.52
N LYS A 10 3.05 9.66 -14.55
CA LYS A 10 4.34 10.18 -15.04
C LYS A 10 4.67 11.59 -14.51
N GLY A 11 4.52 11.77 -13.20
CA GLY A 11 4.79 13.05 -12.54
C GLY A 11 3.86 14.20 -12.90
N ARG A 12 2.67 13.93 -13.48
CA ARG A 12 1.65 14.92 -13.83
C ARG A 12 0.31 14.57 -13.20
N LEU A 13 -0.40 15.61 -12.76
CA LEU A 13 -1.81 15.50 -12.39
C LEU A 13 -2.69 15.77 -13.60
N TYR A 14 -3.77 15.04 -13.69
CA TYR A 14 -4.84 15.22 -14.68
C TYR A 14 -6.17 15.38 -13.96
N ALA A 15 -7.02 16.27 -14.46
CA ALA A 15 -8.40 16.42 -14.01
C ALA A 15 -9.36 16.12 -15.15
N ALA A 16 -10.40 15.36 -14.86
CA ALA A 16 -11.47 15.04 -15.80
C ALA A 16 -12.83 15.39 -15.20
N ASP A 17 -13.61 16.19 -15.91
CA ASP A 17 -15.01 16.43 -15.63
C ASP A 17 -15.84 15.24 -16.09
N VAL A 18 -16.59 14.66 -15.15
CA VAL A 18 -17.50 13.54 -15.38
C VAL A 18 -18.96 13.90 -15.05
N SER A 19 -19.29 15.19 -15.03
CA SER A 19 -20.64 15.68 -14.74
C SER A 19 -21.68 15.22 -15.76
N THR A 20 -21.28 15.11 -17.03
CA THR A 20 -22.16 14.65 -18.11
C THR A 20 -21.97 13.15 -18.35
N PRO A 21 -23.01 12.31 -18.13
CA PRO A 21 -22.92 10.88 -18.40
C PRO A 21 -22.50 10.56 -19.83
N GLY A 22 -21.61 9.59 -20.00
CA GLY A 22 -21.09 9.14 -21.30
C GLY A 22 -20.16 10.12 -22.00
N MET A 23 -19.83 11.27 -21.40
CA MET A 23 -19.01 12.32 -22.01
C MET A 23 -17.92 12.85 -21.04
N PRO A 24 -17.02 12.01 -20.54
CA PRO A 24 -15.91 12.47 -19.72
C PRO A 24 -15.01 13.40 -20.53
N ARG A 25 -14.51 14.46 -19.90
CA ARG A 25 -13.71 15.48 -20.57
C ARG A 25 -12.54 15.92 -19.70
N GLN A 26 -11.32 15.90 -20.25
CA GLN A 26 -10.16 16.48 -19.57
C GLN A 26 -10.34 17.99 -19.40
N THR A 27 -10.17 18.49 -18.18
CA THR A 27 -10.29 19.92 -17.87
C THR A 27 -8.93 20.59 -17.72
N ASP A 28 -7.95 19.86 -17.14
CA ASP A 28 -6.62 20.40 -16.93
C ASP A 28 -5.56 19.29 -16.77
N THR A 29 -4.29 19.68 -16.88
CA THR A 29 -3.13 18.89 -16.50
C THR A 29 -1.99 19.79 -16.04
N ILE A 30 -1.27 19.38 -14.98
CA ILE A 30 -0.14 20.12 -14.42
C ILE A 30 1.00 19.18 -14.03
N ALA A 31 2.24 19.56 -14.30
CA ALA A 31 3.41 18.83 -13.78
C ALA A 31 3.49 18.97 -12.25
N VAL A 32 3.77 17.89 -11.55
CA VAL A 32 3.95 17.89 -10.08
C VAL A 32 5.25 18.61 -9.72
N ALA A 33 6.36 18.30 -10.38
CA ALA A 33 7.59 19.09 -10.31
C ALA A 33 7.65 20.10 -11.47
N PRO A 34 8.49 21.13 -11.42
CA PRO A 34 8.87 21.90 -12.59
C PRO A 34 9.40 20.97 -13.69
N GLU A 35 9.07 21.24 -14.96
CA GLU A 35 9.42 20.33 -16.09
C GLU A 35 10.92 20.05 -16.19
N ALA A 36 11.76 21.04 -15.87
CA ALA A 36 13.22 20.86 -15.82
C ALA A 36 13.68 19.84 -14.76
N ALA A 37 12.88 19.61 -13.72
CA ALA A 37 13.21 18.70 -12.62
C ALA A 37 12.59 17.31 -12.75
N LEU A 38 11.73 17.05 -13.74
CA LEU A 38 11.08 15.74 -13.94
C LEU A 38 12.08 14.66 -14.36
N ASN A 39 13.21 15.04 -14.95
CA ASN A 39 14.27 14.11 -15.37
C ASN A 39 15.32 13.85 -14.29
N ASP A 40 15.21 14.50 -13.12
CA ASP A 40 16.25 14.51 -12.08
C ASP A 40 15.98 13.46 -10.96
N GLY A 41 15.49 12.26 -11.31
CA GLY A 41 15.32 11.19 -10.36
C GLY A 41 14.19 11.43 -9.35
N VAL A 42 13.10 12.07 -9.77
CA VAL A 42 11.89 12.28 -8.97
C VAL A 42 10.84 11.22 -9.33
N TRP A 43 10.28 10.61 -8.31
CA TRP A 43 9.21 9.62 -8.42
C TRP A 43 7.98 10.05 -7.62
N TYR A 44 6.81 10.08 -8.23
CA TYR A 44 5.53 10.38 -7.57
C TYR A 44 4.55 9.25 -7.85
N ASP A 45 3.99 8.64 -6.81
CA ASP A 45 3.05 7.51 -6.93
C ASP A 45 1.85 7.57 -5.98
N GLU A 46 1.86 8.45 -4.98
CA GLU A 46 0.73 8.58 -4.06
C GLU A 46 -0.06 9.87 -4.29
N LEU A 47 -1.38 9.75 -4.24
CA LEU A 47 -2.32 10.85 -4.38
C LEU A 47 -3.39 10.79 -3.28
N LEU A 48 -3.50 11.85 -2.53
CA LEU A 48 -4.48 12.02 -1.47
C LEU A 48 -5.34 13.27 -1.73
N VAL A 49 -6.62 13.19 -1.37
CA VAL A 49 -7.57 14.27 -1.62
C VAL A 49 -8.27 14.66 -0.33
N ARG A 50 -8.36 15.97 -0.07
CA ARG A 50 -9.20 16.53 0.98
C ARG A 50 -9.94 17.78 0.49
N GLY A 51 -11.27 17.69 0.44
CA GLY A 51 -12.10 18.76 -0.12
C GLY A 51 -11.68 19.08 -1.56
N ARG A 52 -11.17 20.26 -1.81
CA ARG A 52 -10.67 20.71 -3.12
C ARG A 52 -9.14 20.81 -3.18
N VAL A 53 -8.44 20.12 -2.30
CA VAL A 53 -6.98 20.08 -2.27
C VAL A 53 -6.51 18.65 -2.58
N VAL A 54 -5.53 18.57 -3.47
CA VAL A 54 -4.82 17.35 -3.86
C VAL A 54 -3.42 17.41 -3.30
N PHE A 55 -3.01 16.36 -2.61
CA PHE A 55 -1.64 16.14 -2.17
C PHE A 55 -1.04 15.03 -3.02
N VAL A 56 0.13 15.29 -3.58
CA VAL A 56 0.92 14.30 -4.29
C VAL A 56 2.16 14.04 -3.47
N VAL A 57 2.40 12.77 -3.15
CA VAL A 57 3.59 12.35 -2.42
C VAL A 57 4.51 11.61 -3.36
N GLY A 58 5.80 11.87 -3.25
CA GLY A 58 6.83 11.28 -4.07
C GLY A 58 8.18 11.32 -3.39
N PHE A 59 9.18 10.77 -4.06
CA PHE A 59 10.54 10.71 -3.59
C PHE A 59 11.51 11.29 -4.62
N ARG A 60 12.44 12.08 -4.14
CA ARG A 60 13.54 12.64 -4.92
C ARG A 60 14.85 11.97 -4.55
N TYR A 61 15.47 11.31 -5.53
CA TYR A 61 16.72 10.58 -5.32
C TYR A 61 17.98 11.46 -5.37
N VAL A 62 17.92 12.62 -6.03
CA VAL A 62 19.04 13.55 -6.16
C VAL A 62 18.69 14.90 -5.54
N THR A 63 19.59 15.45 -4.77
CA THR A 63 19.30 16.46 -3.78
C THR A 63 19.98 17.79 -3.97
N GLU A 64 20.25 18.21 -5.16
CA GLU A 64 20.53 19.61 -5.40
C GLU A 64 19.22 20.39 -5.54
N VAL A 65 18.58 20.65 -4.42
CA VAL A 65 17.60 21.73 -4.33
C VAL A 65 18.39 22.99 -4.03
N GLU A 66 18.36 23.98 -4.91
CA GLU A 66 19.08 25.24 -4.76
C GLU A 66 18.84 25.83 -3.36
N GLY A 67 19.90 25.93 -2.56
CA GLY A 67 19.86 26.44 -1.19
C GLY A 67 19.55 25.43 -0.08
N ALA A 68 19.47 24.12 -0.35
CA ALA A 68 19.32 23.08 0.67
C ALA A 68 20.58 22.22 0.78
N PRO A 69 21.16 22.05 1.98
CA PRO A 69 22.37 21.27 2.20
C PRO A 69 22.05 19.76 2.35
N TRP A 70 21.39 19.16 1.35
CA TRP A 70 20.97 17.76 1.42
C TRP A 70 22.00 16.84 0.78
N ILE A 71 22.28 15.75 1.43
CA ILE A 71 23.19 14.73 0.93
C ILE A 71 22.42 13.49 0.44
N PHE A 72 21.17 13.32 0.88
CA PHE A 72 20.32 12.15 0.61
C PHE A 72 18.99 12.57 0.01
N GLY A 73 18.16 11.57 -0.35
CA GLY A 73 16.86 11.79 -0.90
C GLY A 73 15.88 12.53 0.01
N ALA A 74 14.78 12.95 -0.55
CA ALA A 74 13.70 13.60 0.19
C ALA A 74 12.34 13.09 -0.24
N THR A 75 11.45 12.87 0.74
CA THR A 75 10.02 12.75 0.50
C THR A 75 9.47 14.13 0.14
N GLU A 76 8.85 14.24 -1.03
CA GLU A 76 8.16 15.43 -1.50
C GLU A 76 6.66 15.32 -1.29
N ILE A 77 6.03 16.38 -0.74
CA ILE A 77 4.59 16.50 -0.60
C ILE A 77 4.17 17.78 -1.32
N ALA A 78 3.69 17.64 -2.55
CA ALA A 78 3.21 18.76 -3.35
C ALA A 78 1.71 18.95 -3.18
N ALA A 79 1.27 20.19 -2.93
CA ALA A 79 -0.12 20.55 -2.72
C ALA A 79 -0.68 21.36 -3.90
N PHE A 80 -1.88 20.97 -4.37
CA PHE A 80 -2.60 21.65 -5.45
C PHE A 80 -4.05 21.90 -5.04
N GLY A 81 -4.57 23.07 -5.36
CA GLY A 81 -6.01 23.34 -5.35
C GLY A 81 -6.61 22.93 -6.68
N LEU A 82 -7.86 22.46 -6.68
CA LEU A 82 -8.69 22.27 -7.87
C LEU A 82 -9.88 23.24 -7.78
N ASP A 83 -10.03 24.15 -8.73
CA ASP A 83 -11.16 25.08 -8.77
C ASP A 83 -12.45 24.41 -9.30
N GLU A 84 -13.55 25.17 -9.39
CA GLU A 84 -14.84 24.64 -9.83
C GLU A 84 -14.85 24.26 -11.32
N ASP A 85 -13.98 24.88 -12.11
CA ASP A 85 -13.80 24.57 -13.53
C ASP A 85 -12.86 23.38 -13.77
N GLY A 86 -12.33 22.77 -12.70
CA GLY A 86 -11.40 21.63 -12.75
C GLY A 86 -9.98 22.03 -13.14
N ARG A 87 -9.53 23.25 -12.80
CA ARG A 87 -8.18 23.73 -13.05
C ARG A 87 -7.31 23.63 -11.81
N PHE A 88 -6.09 23.18 -12.00
CA PHE A 88 -5.11 23.08 -10.92
C PHE A 88 -4.42 24.40 -10.61
N GLN A 89 -4.19 24.64 -9.33
CA GLN A 89 -3.37 25.74 -8.83
C GLN A 89 -2.34 25.16 -7.86
N ARG A 90 -1.05 25.29 -8.18
CA ARG A 90 0.02 24.90 -7.26
C ARG A 90 -0.03 25.76 -6.02
N ARG A 91 0.10 25.13 -4.84
CA ARG A 91 0.06 25.83 -3.54
C ARG A 91 1.40 25.81 -2.82
N GLY A 92 2.19 24.78 -3.00
CA GLY A 92 3.53 24.66 -2.43
C GLY A 92 3.98 23.21 -2.40
N THR A 93 5.25 23.00 -2.02
CA THR A 93 5.83 21.68 -1.85
C THR A 93 6.64 21.63 -0.56
N THR A 94 6.37 20.65 0.29
CA THR A 94 7.16 20.37 1.50
C THR A 94 8.12 19.22 1.19
N PHE A 95 9.38 19.41 1.55
CA PHE A 95 10.45 18.42 1.40
C PHE A 95 10.87 17.96 2.79
N ILE A 96 10.95 16.66 2.98
CA ILE A 96 11.40 16.05 4.22
C ILE A 96 12.51 15.08 3.87
N GLU A 97 13.70 15.32 4.43
CA GLU A 97 14.84 14.45 4.22
C GLU A 97 14.52 13.02 4.70
N SER A 98 14.73 12.03 3.84
CA SER A 98 14.42 10.63 4.10
C SER A 98 15.25 9.72 3.19
N ASN A 99 15.47 8.48 3.60
CA ASN A 99 16.13 7.50 2.73
C ASN A 99 15.14 6.94 1.70
N ASP A 100 13.88 6.85 2.10
CA ASP A 100 12.81 6.29 1.28
C ASP A 100 11.46 6.56 1.94
N TYR A 101 10.37 6.51 1.19
CA TYR A 101 9.01 6.43 1.72
C TYR A 101 8.24 5.26 1.10
N PHE A 102 8.82 4.66 0.05
CA PHE A 102 8.15 3.69 -0.79
C PHE A 102 8.12 2.29 -0.18
N SER A 103 6.95 1.66 -0.29
CA SER A 103 6.77 0.23 -0.08
C SER A 103 5.95 -0.33 -1.24
N ALA A 104 6.44 -1.35 -1.91
CA ALA A 104 5.75 -1.99 -3.05
C ALA A 104 4.36 -2.54 -2.68
N SER A 105 4.15 -2.89 -1.42
CA SER A 105 2.89 -3.48 -0.93
C SER A 105 2.01 -2.48 -0.18
N ASN A 106 2.52 -1.28 0.13
CA ASN A 106 1.84 -0.35 1.02
C ASN A 106 2.18 1.11 0.69
N TYR A 107 1.18 1.98 0.65
CA TYR A 107 1.41 3.42 0.61
C TYR A 107 1.82 3.93 1.99
N ALA A 108 2.83 4.80 2.03
CA ALA A 108 3.35 5.38 3.27
C ALA A 108 2.46 6.47 3.85
N SER A 109 1.50 6.98 3.09
CA SER A 109 0.66 8.11 3.50
C SER A 109 -0.82 7.74 3.69
N ARG A 110 -1.47 8.43 4.64
CA ARG A 110 -2.90 8.28 4.94
C ARG A 110 -3.52 9.65 5.25
N MET A 111 -4.78 9.82 4.84
CA MET A 111 -5.60 10.95 5.26
C MET A 111 -6.54 10.51 6.38
N ILE A 112 -6.31 10.95 7.62
CA ILE A 112 -7.07 10.56 8.80
C ILE A 112 -7.61 11.79 9.51
N GLY A 113 -8.93 11.88 9.67
CA GLY A 113 -9.58 12.94 10.47
C GLY A 113 -9.26 14.38 10.07
N GLY A 114 -8.48 14.60 9.01
CA GLY A 114 -8.03 15.92 8.60
C GLY A 114 -6.54 16.15 8.74
N GLN A 115 -5.86 15.11 9.10
CA GLN A 115 -4.40 15.08 9.13
C GLN A 115 -3.89 14.21 8.00
N LEU A 116 -2.83 14.65 7.36
CA LEU A 116 -1.98 13.82 6.53
C LEU A 116 -0.99 13.12 7.45
N VAL A 117 -1.06 11.80 7.49
CA VAL A 117 -0.19 10.95 8.30
C VAL A 117 0.68 10.15 7.36
N PHE A 118 1.99 10.13 7.58
CA PHE A 118 2.90 9.29 6.83
C PHE A 118 4.08 8.82 7.69
N TYR A 119 4.69 7.74 7.24
CA TYR A 119 5.81 7.08 7.87
C TYR A 119 7.01 7.11 6.95
N MET A 120 8.20 7.33 7.51
CA MET A 120 9.46 7.30 6.78
C MET A 120 10.57 6.71 7.66
N PRO A 121 11.40 5.81 7.11
CA PRO A 121 12.67 5.45 7.71
C PRO A 121 13.75 6.47 7.32
N PHE A 122 14.73 6.64 8.22
CA PHE A 122 15.93 7.44 7.97
C PHE A 122 17.12 6.85 8.74
N ASP A 123 18.22 6.55 8.05
CA ASP A 123 19.43 6.03 8.69
C ASP A 123 19.96 7.05 9.71
N ALA A 124 20.05 6.63 10.96
CA ALA A 124 20.46 7.52 12.05
C ALA A 124 21.91 7.95 11.93
N PHE A 125 22.75 7.11 11.31
CA PHE A 125 24.17 7.40 11.10
C PHE A 125 24.50 7.41 9.62
N THR A 126 25.39 8.31 9.24
CA THR A 126 25.98 8.37 7.91
C THR A 126 27.49 8.48 8.05
N TYR A 127 28.20 7.88 7.10
CA TYR A 127 29.65 8.00 7.09
C TYR A 127 30.07 9.33 6.44
N ASP A 128 30.77 10.14 7.22
CA ASP A 128 31.43 11.34 6.73
C ASP A 128 32.80 10.97 6.15
N TRP A 129 32.88 10.94 4.83
CA TRP A 129 34.13 10.59 4.11
C TRP A 129 35.24 11.60 4.27
N GLU A 130 34.92 12.86 4.57
CA GLU A 130 35.94 13.91 4.82
C GLU A 130 36.48 13.82 6.25
N GLY A 131 35.59 13.50 7.21
CA GLY A 131 35.95 13.34 8.62
C GLY A 131 36.34 11.93 9.02
N ASP A 132 36.24 10.93 8.13
CA ASP A 132 36.52 9.50 8.39
C ASP A 132 35.80 8.99 9.67
N ALA A 133 34.53 9.35 9.82
CA ALA A 133 33.73 9.04 11.01
C ALA A 133 32.24 8.86 10.70
N GLU A 134 31.56 8.05 11.51
CA GLU A 134 30.09 8.01 11.52
C GLU A 134 29.53 9.23 12.26
N VAL A 135 28.60 9.91 11.63
CA VAL A 135 27.95 11.11 12.17
C VAL A 135 26.46 10.86 12.33
N LEU A 136 25.96 11.12 13.53
CA LEU A 136 24.52 11.12 13.81
C LEU A 136 23.83 12.26 13.07
N ARG A 137 22.78 11.94 12.31
CA ARG A 137 22.00 12.91 11.56
C ARG A 137 20.55 12.93 12.00
N ILE A 138 19.98 14.13 12.06
CA ILE A 138 18.54 14.32 12.23
C ILE A 138 17.99 14.87 10.91
N PRO A 139 16.95 14.21 10.32
CA PRO A 139 16.40 14.65 9.05
C PRO A 139 15.86 16.08 9.12
N GLN A 140 16.00 16.80 8.04
CA GLN A 140 15.62 18.20 7.90
C GLN A 140 14.28 18.31 7.16
N VAL A 141 13.57 19.42 7.36
CA VAL A 141 12.36 19.78 6.61
C VAL A 141 12.47 21.21 6.11
N LEU A 142 12.01 21.43 4.89
CA LEU A 142 11.86 22.76 4.30
C LEU A 142 10.64 22.81 3.38
N THR A 143 10.20 24.00 2.99
CA THR A 143 9.06 24.19 2.11
C THR A 143 9.39 25.16 1.00
N HIS A 144 9.04 24.78 -0.22
CA HIS A 144 8.96 25.67 -1.37
C HIS A 144 7.55 26.26 -1.42
N GLN A 145 7.45 27.56 -1.26
CA GLN A 145 6.20 28.30 -1.21
C GLN A 145 5.67 28.61 -2.63
N ALA A 146 4.40 28.95 -2.72
CA ALA A 146 3.77 29.31 -4.00
C ALA A 146 4.40 30.52 -4.69
N ASP A 147 5.08 31.40 -3.92
CA ASP A 147 5.81 32.57 -4.43
C ASP A 147 7.24 32.26 -4.93
N GLY A 148 7.62 30.97 -4.94
CA GLY A 148 8.92 30.50 -5.42
C GLY A 148 10.05 30.58 -4.39
N ARG A 149 9.77 30.95 -3.13
CA ARG A 149 10.78 31.03 -2.08
C ARG A 149 10.85 29.75 -1.26
N PHE A 150 12.06 29.37 -0.84
CA PHE A 150 12.27 28.31 0.13
C PHE A 150 12.25 28.88 1.55
N THR A 151 11.68 28.14 2.50
CA THR A 151 11.88 28.39 3.93
C THR A 151 13.30 27.93 4.31
N ALA A 152 13.81 28.42 5.44
CA ALA A 152 15.03 27.84 6.00
C ALA A 152 14.81 26.37 6.37
N ALA A 153 15.81 25.53 6.10
CA ALA A 153 15.81 24.14 6.57
C ALA A 153 15.85 24.12 8.10
N ARG A 154 15.08 23.21 8.69
CA ARG A 154 15.07 22.99 10.15
C ARG A 154 15.00 21.51 10.47
N PRO A 155 15.54 21.06 11.63
CA PRO A 155 15.37 19.68 12.07
C PRO A 155 13.89 19.30 12.12
N LEU A 156 13.58 18.07 11.67
CA LEU A 156 12.22 17.54 11.66
C LEU A 156 11.70 17.28 13.08
N PHE A 157 12.60 16.84 13.98
CA PHE A 157 12.34 16.60 15.40
C PHE A 157 13.56 16.96 16.25
N ALA A 158 13.39 17.07 17.56
CA ALA A 158 14.52 17.24 18.48
C ALA A 158 15.00 15.86 18.97
N GLY A 159 16.31 15.65 19.07
CA GLY A 159 16.88 14.36 19.49
C GLY A 159 16.38 13.83 20.84
N ARG A 160 15.98 14.73 21.77
CA ARG A 160 15.36 14.38 23.05
C ARG A 160 13.96 13.76 22.93
N ASP A 161 13.32 13.91 21.77
CA ASP A 161 11.96 13.45 21.52
C ASP A 161 11.94 12.07 20.80
N VAL A 162 13.09 11.40 20.74
CA VAL A 162 13.23 10.06 20.14
C VAL A 162 12.92 9.01 21.20
N ALA A 163 11.96 8.15 20.93
CA ALA A 163 11.70 6.96 21.74
C ALA A 163 12.52 5.76 21.21
N HIS A 164 12.84 4.82 22.09
CA HIS A 164 13.59 3.60 21.73
C HIS A 164 13.17 2.45 22.65
N GLY A 165 13.45 1.21 22.21
CA GLY A 165 13.34 0.02 23.06
C GLY A 165 14.51 -0.09 24.05
N ASP A 166 14.44 -1.08 24.95
CA ASP A 166 15.49 -1.34 25.95
C ASP A 166 16.78 -1.84 25.31
N GLN A 167 16.69 -2.54 24.19
CA GLN A 167 17.86 -3.02 23.45
C GLN A 167 18.27 -2.00 22.39
N PRO A 168 19.55 -1.58 22.37
CA PRO A 168 20.03 -0.72 21.31
C PRO A 168 19.99 -1.48 19.97
N PRO A 169 19.53 -0.84 18.89
CA PRO A 169 19.55 -1.46 17.56
C PRO A 169 20.99 -1.63 17.06
N THR A 170 21.23 -2.71 16.32
CA THR A 170 22.53 -3.01 15.69
C THR A 170 22.74 -2.10 14.48
N SER A 171 21.67 -1.85 13.72
CA SER A 171 21.64 -0.92 12.59
C SER A 171 20.58 0.14 12.85
N PRO A 172 20.93 1.22 13.55
CA PRO A 172 19.96 2.19 14.05
C PRO A 172 19.33 3.01 12.93
N VAL A 173 18.00 2.96 12.85
CA VAL A 173 17.16 3.70 11.92
C VAL A 173 16.17 4.55 12.72
N PHE A 174 15.99 5.80 12.31
CA PHE A 174 14.89 6.62 12.77
C PHE A 174 13.62 6.26 11.99
N HIS A 175 12.65 5.69 12.69
CA HIS A 175 11.31 5.47 12.19
C HIS A 175 10.46 6.67 12.56
N THR A 176 10.15 7.51 11.60
CA THR A 176 9.47 8.77 11.87
C THR A 176 8.03 8.74 11.39
N VAL A 177 7.09 8.96 12.32
CA VAL A 177 5.68 9.25 12.03
C VAL A 177 5.53 10.75 11.94
N VAL A 178 5.10 11.22 10.79
CA VAL A 178 4.81 12.64 10.53
C VAL A 178 3.32 12.84 10.41
N THR A 179 2.80 13.81 11.14
CA THR A 179 1.39 14.24 11.07
C THR A 179 1.34 15.70 10.69
N CYS A 180 0.66 16.00 9.58
CA CYS A 180 0.52 17.38 9.09
C CYS A 180 -0.95 17.78 9.13
N GLU A 181 -1.25 18.93 9.75
CA GLU A 181 -2.60 19.48 9.75
C GLU A 181 -2.98 19.97 8.35
N VAL A 182 -4.05 19.41 7.82
CA VAL A 182 -4.65 19.82 6.57
C VAL A 182 -5.97 20.53 6.86
N GLY A 183 -5.95 21.85 6.83
CA GLY A 183 -7.12 22.68 7.16
C GLY A 183 -8.39 22.28 6.38
N THR A 184 -9.54 22.44 7.02
CA THR A 184 -10.86 22.13 6.43
C THR A 184 -11.32 23.14 5.37
N GLY A 185 -10.71 24.32 5.34
CA GLY A 185 -11.00 25.40 4.38
C GLY A 185 -9.86 25.53 3.38
N GLY A 186 -10.18 25.51 2.09
CA GLY A 186 -9.21 25.62 1.01
C GLY A 186 -8.26 26.83 1.03
N GLU A 187 -8.41 27.73 2.01
CA GLU A 187 -7.61 28.95 2.13
C GLU A 187 -6.28 28.74 2.89
N ARG A 188 -6.17 27.78 3.80
CA ARG A 188 -4.92 27.52 4.55
C ARG A 188 -4.06 26.39 3.99
N ALA A 189 -4.56 25.59 3.07
CA ALA A 189 -3.79 24.56 2.39
C ALA A 189 -2.79 25.12 1.35
N GLY A 190 -2.48 26.38 1.40
CA GLY A 190 -1.54 27.05 0.52
C GLY A 190 -0.24 27.52 1.17
N ALA A 191 -0.15 27.40 2.51
CA ALA A 191 1.08 27.64 3.25
C ALA A 191 1.80 26.31 3.52
N ALA A 192 3.03 26.39 3.98
CA ALA A 192 3.77 25.25 4.50
C ALA A 192 2.86 24.35 5.36
N LEU A 193 2.88 23.04 5.11
CA LEU A 193 2.18 22.09 5.97
C LEU A 193 2.71 22.23 7.40
N ASP A 194 1.81 22.43 8.34
CA ASP A 194 2.17 22.41 9.76
C ASP A 194 2.31 20.95 10.21
N CYS A 195 3.53 20.47 10.16
CA CYS A 195 3.84 19.08 10.45
C CYS A 195 4.52 18.93 11.80
N ARG A 196 4.07 17.94 12.55
CA ARG A 196 4.70 17.40 13.76
C ARG A 196 5.28 16.04 13.43
N ALA A 197 6.41 15.71 14.04
CA ALA A 197 7.08 14.44 13.85
C ALA A 197 7.36 13.78 15.20
N ARG A 198 7.13 12.46 15.25
CA ARG A 198 7.56 11.61 16.34
C ARG A 198 8.51 10.57 15.77
N SER A 199 9.73 10.53 16.27
CA SER A 199 10.74 9.59 15.85
C SER A 199 10.97 8.50 16.89
N LEU A 200 11.27 7.32 16.41
CA LEU A 200 11.61 6.12 17.16
C LEU A 200 12.93 5.61 16.64
N LEU A 201 13.78 5.09 17.51
CA LEU A 201 15.03 4.45 17.12
C LEU A 201 14.86 2.93 17.21
N GLY A 202 15.05 2.23 16.11
CA GLY A 202 14.88 0.77 16.02
C GLY A 202 15.75 0.15 14.94
N GLU A 203 15.64 -1.17 14.77
CA GLU A 203 16.24 -1.90 13.66
C GLU A 203 15.57 -1.52 12.34
N TRP A 204 16.24 -1.80 11.23
CA TRP A 204 15.67 -1.57 9.91
C TRP A 204 14.32 -2.28 9.74
N ALA A 205 13.31 -1.56 9.30
CA ALA A 205 11.99 -2.09 8.97
C ALA A 205 11.23 -1.13 8.05
N ARG A 206 10.22 -1.66 7.34
CA ARG A 206 9.31 -0.89 6.49
C ARG A 206 7.84 -1.21 6.75
N GLN A 207 7.56 -2.02 7.77
CA GLN A 207 6.19 -2.44 8.05
C GLN A 207 5.55 -1.54 9.09
N PHE A 208 4.46 -0.91 8.70
CA PHE A 208 3.66 -0.08 9.59
C PHE A 208 2.17 -0.29 9.32
N TYR A 209 1.37 -0.09 10.34
CA TYR A 209 -0.07 -0.23 10.28
C TYR A 209 -0.73 0.97 10.95
N VAL A 210 -1.69 1.60 10.26
CA VAL A 210 -2.31 2.85 10.71
C VAL A 210 -3.77 2.59 11.08
N THR A 211 -4.15 3.04 12.27
CA THR A 211 -5.54 3.09 12.74
C THR A 211 -6.05 4.54 12.78
N ALA A 212 -7.28 4.75 13.23
CA ALA A 212 -7.83 6.09 13.36
C ALA A 212 -7.11 6.95 14.42
N ASP A 213 -6.43 6.34 15.40
CA ASP A 213 -5.84 7.01 16.56
C ASP A 213 -4.34 6.77 16.74
N ARG A 214 -3.75 5.80 16.03
CA ARG A 214 -2.33 5.45 16.20
C ARG A 214 -1.69 4.81 14.98
N VAL A 215 -0.36 4.78 14.99
CA VAL A 215 0.47 4.05 14.02
C VAL A 215 1.23 2.98 14.79
N PHE A 216 1.21 1.75 14.28
CA PHE A 216 2.10 0.68 14.72
C PHE A 216 3.23 0.56 13.72
N ILE A 217 4.48 0.44 14.22
CA ILE A 217 5.67 0.20 13.40
C ILE A 217 6.29 -1.10 13.89
N TRP A 218 6.41 -2.06 13.01
CA TRP A 218 7.00 -3.36 13.29
C TRP A 218 8.45 -3.39 12.83
N THR A 219 9.35 -3.68 13.76
CA THR A 219 10.75 -4.03 13.50
C THR A 219 10.96 -5.50 13.84
N SER A 220 12.08 -6.09 13.45
CA SER A 220 12.34 -7.52 13.70
C SER A 220 12.39 -7.89 15.19
N ASN A 221 12.68 -6.91 16.07
CA ASN A 221 12.87 -7.12 17.51
C ASN A 221 11.91 -6.31 18.40
N ALA A 222 11.15 -5.38 17.84
CA ALA A 222 10.22 -4.54 18.58
C ALA A 222 9.03 -4.09 17.74
N VAL A 223 7.92 -3.80 18.37
CA VAL A 223 6.80 -3.09 17.77
C VAL A 223 6.48 -1.84 18.59
N PHE A 224 6.37 -0.72 17.89
CA PHE A 224 6.06 0.57 18.48
C PHE A 224 4.61 0.95 18.18
N ALA A 225 3.92 1.53 19.17
CA ALA A 225 2.60 2.11 19.02
C ALA A 225 2.69 3.62 19.28
N VAL A 226 2.43 4.44 18.27
CA VAL A 226 2.50 5.92 18.35
C VAL A 226 1.12 6.50 18.23
N ARG A 227 0.70 7.27 19.21
CA ARG A 227 -0.58 7.99 19.20
C ARG A 227 -0.52 9.19 18.25
N LEU A 228 -1.57 9.37 17.45
CA LEU A 228 -1.64 10.47 16.47
C LEU A 228 -1.99 11.83 17.10
N ASP A 229 -2.68 11.83 18.24
CA ASP A 229 -3.12 13.07 18.90
C ASP A 229 -1.99 13.80 19.65
N ASN A 230 -1.10 13.07 20.32
CA ASN A 230 -0.06 13.65 21.18
C ASN A 230 1.36 13.14 20.89
N GLY A 231 1.51 12.14 19.99
CA GLY A 231 2.80 11.55 19.66
C GLY A 231 3.39 10.66 20.76
N GLU A 232 2.60 10.27 21.77
CA GLU A 232 3.05 9.33 22.80
C GLU A 232 3.39 7.98 22.14
N ALA A 233 4.58 7.47 22.45
CA ALA A 233 5.07 6.20 21.93
C ALA A 233 5.17 5.18 23.06
N GLN A 234 4.66 3.99 22.79
CA GLN A 234 4.78 2.80 23.62
C GLN A 234 5.45 1.71 22.80
N VAL A 235 6.11 0.78 23.45
CA VAL A 235 6.87 -0.29 22.77
C VAL A 235 6.57 -1.65 23.40
N HIS A 236 6.63 -2.69 22.60
CA HIS A 236 6.56 -4.08 22.99
C HIS A 236 7.66 -4.85 22.25
N SER A 237 8.27 -5.83 22.87
CA SER A 237 9.19 -6.73 22.19
C SER A 237 8.48 -7.50 21.09
N ALA A 238 9.18 -7.77 19.99
CA ALA A 238 8.68 -8.55 18.87
C ALA A 238 9.74 -9.57 18.42
N GLU A 239 9.33 -10.54 17.64
CA GLU A 239 10.21 -11.52 16.98
C GLU A 239 9.68 -11.79 15.58
N GLY A 240 10.60 -11.88 14.62
CA GLY A 240 10.30 -12.21 13.24
C GLY A 240 9.80 -11.01 12.43
N ASP A 241 9.63 -11.24 11.16
CA ASP A 241 9.28 -10.24 10.19
C ASP A 241 7.82 -10.36 9.74
N VAL A 242 7.17 -9.23 9.58
CA VAL A 242 5.83 -9.14 9.00
C VAL A 242 5.98 -8.88 7.51
N ALA A 243 5.48 -9.79 6.68
CA ALA A 243 5.64 -9.71 5.23
C ALA A 243 5.04 -8.42 4.63
N THR A 244 3.83 -8.06 5.05
CA THR A 244 3.14 -6.82 4.62
C THR A 244 2.28 -6.25 5.75
N GLN A 245 1.88 -4.99 5.62
CA GLN A 245 0.91 -4.37 6.55
C GLN A 245 -0.42 -5.14 6.66
N LEU A 246 -0.78 -5.93 5.64
CA LEU A 246 -2.02 -6.70 5.62
C LEU A 246 -1.97 -7.88 6.61
N ASN A 247 -0.78 -8.21 7.10
CA ASN A 247 -0.55 -9.19 8.16
C ASN A 247 -0.61 -8.57 9.56
N LEU A 248 -0.97 -7.28 9.66
CA LEU A 248 -1.19 -6.54 10.90
C LEU A 248 -2.67 -6.14 11.03
N LYS A 249 -3.22 -6.27 12.23
CA LYS A 249 -4.59 -5.82 12.56
C LYS A 249 -4.70 -5.44 14.02
N PHE A 250 -5.13 -4.22 14.29
CA PHE A 250 -5.54 -3.86 15.64
C PHE A 250 -7.04 -4.11 15.80
N ALA A 251 -7.40 -4.97 16.74
CA ALA A 251 -8.77 -5.32 17.08
C ALA A 251 -8.87 -5.73 18.56
N ASP A 252 -10.01 -5.45 19.17
CA ASP A 252 -10.33 -5.89 20.55
C ASP A 252 -9.25 -5.54 21.59
N GLY A 253 -8.57 -4.39 21.40
CA GLY A 253 -7.51 -3.92 22.30
C GLY A 253 -6.16 -4.62 22.15
N ALA A 254 -5.97 -5.41 21.13
CA ALA A 254 -4.71 -6.10 20.82
C ALA A 254 -4.25 -5.86 19.37
N LEU A 255 -2.94 -5.87 19.17
CA LEU A 255 -2.33 -5.96 17.86
C LEU A 255 -2.17 -7.45 17.50
N HIS A 256 -2.81 -7.86 16.43
CA HIS A 256 -2.63 -9.15 15.79
C HIS A 256 -1.56 -9.01 14.70
N ALA A 257 -0.60 -9.92 14.68
CA ALA A 257 0.48 -9.95 13.70
C ALA A 257 0.74 -11.38 13.24
N THR A 258 0.90 -11.59 11.94
CA THR A 258 1.42 -12.86 11.43
C THR A 258 2.85 -12.64 10.98
N VAL A 259 3.76 -13.39 11.58
CA VAL A 259 5.20 -13.23 11.45
C VAL A 259 5.84 -14.49 10.89
N GLU A 260 6.95 -14.26 10.21
CA GLU A 260 7.85 -15.30 9.72
C GLU A 260 9.24 -15.05 10.30
N ARG A 261 9.91 -16.11 10.75
CA ARG A 261 11.30 -16.05 11.20
C ARG A 261 12.04 -17.32 10.84
N TRP A 262 13.35 -17.19 10.77
CA TRP A 262 14.26 -18.30 10.60
C TRP A 262 14.91 -18.64 11.94
N ASP A 263 14.68 -19.85 12.43
CA ASP A 263 15.32 -20.38 13.63
C ASP A 263 16.52 -21.24 13.20
N PRO A 264 17.79 -20.80 13.41
CA PRO A 264 18.94 -21.62 13.10
C PRO A 264 18.98 -22.84 14.04
N VAL A 265 19.26 -24.01 13.50
CA VAL A 265 19.54 -25.21 14.29
C VAL A 265 21.07 -25.28 14.49
N GLU A 266 21.52 -25.22 15.73
CA GLU A 266 22.92 -25.42 16.07
C GLU A 266 23.25 -26.92 16.03
N GLU A 267 23.74 -27.44 14.91
CA GLU A 267 24.45 -28.72 14.85
C GLU A 267 25.90 -28.46 14.42
N ASP A 268 26.83 -28.79 15.32
CA ASP A 268 28.28 -28.90 15.11
C ASP A 268 28.98 -27.75 14.33
N ASN A 269 28.77 -26.49 14.73
CA ASN A 269 29.44 -25.29 14.15
C ASN A 269 29.18 -25.01 12.65
N ILE A 270 28.18 -25.59 12.05
CA ILE A 270 27.77 -25.30 10.67
C ILE A 270 26.34 -24.75 10.73
N LEU A 271 26.20 -23.46 10.44
CA LEU A 271 24.92 -22.75 10.26
C LEU A 271 24.22 -23.19 8.95
N SER A 272 23.95 -24.48 8.76
CA SER A 272 23.44 -24.94 7.47
C SER A 272 21.98 -25.33 7.47
N ASP A 273 21.43 -25.74 8.62
CA ASP A 273 20.06 -26.23 8.70
C ASP A 273 19.29 -25.43 9.75
N GLY A 274 18.32 -24.64 9.30
CA GLY A 274 17.40 -23.91 10.17
C GLY A 274 15.96 -24.27 9.84
N GLU A 275 15.05 -23.82 10.66
CA GLU A 275 13.61 -24.03 10.48
C GLU A 275 12.92 -22.71 10.14
N THR A 276 12.06 -22.71 9.13
CA THR A 276 11.08 -21.65 8.92
C THR A 276 9.98 -21.78 9.96
N VAL A 277 9.70 -20.71 10.68
CA VAL A 277 8.62 -20.64 11.67
C VAL A 277 7.66 -19.53 11.27
N ILE A 278 6.38 -19.87 11.08
CA ILE A 278 5.30 -18.91 10.82
C ILE A 278 4.31 -19.02 11.97
N GLU A 279 4.03 -17.88 12.60
CA GLU A 279 3.15 -17.80 13.77
C GLU A 279 2.21 -16.59 13.67
N HIS A 280 1.02 -16.73 14.25
CA HIS A 280 0.14 -15.60 14.51
C HIS A 280 0.24 -15.18 15.97
N LEU A 281 0.63 -13.93 16.19
CA LEU A 281 0.85 -13.33 17.51
C LEU A 281 -0.34 -12.44 17.88
N VAL A 282 -0.66 -12.40 19.18
CA VAL A 282 -1.65 -11.47 19.74
C VAL A 282 -0.98 -10.68 20.86
N LEU A 283 -0.77 -9.39 20.64
CA LEU A 283 -0.08 -8.50 21.56
C LEU A 283 -1.10 -7.52 22.16
N PRO A 284 -1.53 -7.72 23.44
CA PRO A 284 -2.44 -6.79 24.09
C PRO A 284 -1.81 -5.40 24.20
N LEU A 285 -2.54 -4.35 23.82
CA LEU A 285 -2.03 -2.98 23.91
C LEU A 285 -1.68 -2.57 25.36
N ALA A 286 -2.33 -3.19 26.33
CA ALA A 286 -2.04 -2.94 27.76
C ALA A 286 -0.63 -3.38 28.18
N ASP A 287 0.00 -4.27 27.41
CA ASP A 287 1.34 -4.79 27.68
C ASP A 287 2.44 -3.94 27.01
N PHE A 288 2.05 -2.96 26.17
CA PHE A 288 2.98 -1.99 25.61
C PHE A 288 3.32 -0.95 26.69
N ASP A 289 4.59 -0.76 26.94
CA ASP A 289 5.06 0.21 27.90
C ASP A 289 6.01 1.26 27.27
N GLY A 290 6.57 2.15 28.07
CA GLY A 290 7.52 3.16 27.57
C GLY A 290 8.98 2.68 27.55
N ARG A 291 9.26 1.40 27.83
CA ARG A 291 10.62 0.93 28.12
C ARG A 291 11.11 -0.26 27.29
N GLY A 292 10.31 -0.87 26.44
CA GLY A 292 10.76 -1.99 25.62
C GLY A 292 10.07 -3.32 25.87
N GLY A 293 9.15 -3.35 26.82
CA GLY A 293 8.13 -4.36 26.82
C GLY A 293 8.30 -5.56 27.72
N GLN A 294 7.19 -6.24 27.84
CA GLN A 294 7.06 -7.50 28.53
C GLN A 294 7.77 -8.63 27.76
N PRO A 295 8.24 -9.66 28.45
CA PRO A 295 8.80 -10.83 27.78
C PRO A 295 7.79 -11.43 26.78
N LEU A 296 8.26 -11.78 25.59
CA LEU A 296 7.46 -12.47 24.56
C LEU A 296 6.90 -13.84 25.02
N ALA A 297 7.36 -14.35 26.17
CA ALA A 297 6.93 -15.64 26.70
C ALA A 297 5.45 -15.70 27.08
N ASP A 298 4.83 -14.56 27.37
CA ASP A 298 3.46 -14.50 27.89
C ASP A 298 2.41 -14.10 26.84
N ILE A 299 2.81 -13.80 25.60
CA ILE A 299 1.88 -13.47 24.54
C ILE A 299 1.23 -14.74 23.96
N ARG A 300 -0.02 -14.61 23.51
CA ARG A 300 -0.70 -15.69 22.80
C ARG A 300 -0.06 -15.88 21.43
N ARG A 301 0.40 -17.12 21.18
CA ARG A 301 0.97 -17.58 19.91
C ARG A 301 0.10 -18.67 19.32
N VAL A 302 -0.18 -18.59 18.04
CA VAL A 302 -0.88 -19.61 17.28
C VAL A 302 0.10 -20.10 16.21
N PRO A 303 0.70 -21.29 16.37
CA PRO A 303 1.67 -21.81 15.41
C PRO A 303 0.96 -22.16 14.10
N ILE A 304 1.49 -21.69 12.99
CA ILE A 304 0.99 -21.94 11.63
C ILE A 304 1.86 -23.00 10.96
N TYR A 305 3.17 -22.80 10.97
CA TYR A 305 4.14 -23.69 10.37
C TYR A 305 5.46 -23.68 11.15
N ARG A 306 6.11 -24.85 11.19
CA ARG A 306 7.48 -25.01 11.63
C ARG A 306 8.10 -26.20 10.89
N GLY A 307 9.21 -26.00 10.20
CA GLY A 307 9.91 -27.06 9.49
C GLY A 307 11.07 -26.56 8.65
N GLN A 308 11.78 -27.51 8.04
CA GLN A 308 12.94 -27.24 7.19
C GLN A 308 12.58 -26.99 5.73
N ASP A 309 11.31 -27.21 5.34
CA ASP A 309 10.85 -26.91 3.99
C ASP A 309 10.79 -25.39 3.77
N TRP A 310 11.02 -24.98 2.54
CA TRP A 310 10.83 -23.60 2.15
C TRP A 310 9.34 -23.31 2.04
N VAL A 311 8.82 -22.69 3.10
CA VAL A 311 7.43 -22.23 3.15
C VAL A 311 7.42 -20.72 3.28
N SER A 312 6.65 -20.04 2.46
CA SER A 312 6.49 -18.59 2.52
C SER A 312 5.02 -18.17 2.65
N LEU A 313 4.80 -17.10 3.39
CA LEU A 313 3.53 -16.42 3.48
C LEU A 313 3.40 -15.40 2.35
N ARG A 314 2.68 -15.74 1.28
CA ARG A 314 2.57 -14.92 0.07
C ARG A 314 1.69 -13.70 0.25
N VAL A 315 0.50 -13.90 0.77
CA VAL A 315 -0.47 -12.83 1.03
C VAL A 315 -1.26 -13.14 2.28
N GLY A 316 -1.55 -12.13 3.07
CA GLY A 316 -2.38 -12.23 4.26
C GLY A 316 -3.47 -11.17 4.28
N ARG A 317 -4.61 -11.46 4.92
CA ARG A 317 -5.73 -10.53 5.09
C ARG A 317 -6.57 -10.85 6.31
N TYR A 318 -7.02 -9.82 7.01
CA TYR A 318 -8.03 -9.97 8.06
C TYR A 318 -9.42 -9.66 7.50
N VAL A 319 -10.34 -10.62 7.62
CA VAL A 319 -11.73 -10.53 7.12
C VAL A 319 -12.67 -11.12 8.17
N ASP A 320 -13.67 -10.37 8.61
CA ASP A 320 -14.79 -10.83 9.45
C ASP A 320 -14.38 -11.70 10.64
N GLY A 321 -13.37 -11.26 11.41
CA GLY A 321 -12.88 -11.97 12.60
C GLY A 321 -11.97 -13.16 12.30
N TRP A 322 -11.52 -13.31 11.07
CA TRP A 322 -10.54 -14.29 10.64
C TRP A 322 -9.28 -13.63 10.11
N TYR A 323 -8.14 -14.24 10.34
CA TYR A 323 -6.94 -14.04 9.55
C TYR A 323 -6.88 -15.12 8.46
N LEU A 324 -6.63 -14.73 7.24
CA LEU A 324 -6.47 -15.59 6.08
C LEU A 324 -5.07 -15.39 5.53
N GLY A 325 -4.27 -16.45 5.45
CA GLY A 325 -2.91 -16.40 4.90
C GLY A 325 -2.72 -17.44 3.81
N SER A 326 -2.17 -17.06 2.66
CA SER A 326 -1.78 -17.98 1.60
C SER A 326 -0.37 -18.48 1.88
N LEU A 327 -0.23 -19.77 2.11
CA LEU A 327 1.06 -20.45 2.23
C LEU A 327 1.40 -21.14 0.92
N GLU A 328 2.65 -21.01 0.52
CA GLU A 328 3.25 -21.71 -0.60
C GLU A 328 4.45 -22.49 -0.11
N THR A 329 4.46 -23.79 -0.39
CA THR A 329 5.55 -24.71 -0.02
C THR A 329 6.31 -25.07 -1.27
N TRP A 330 7.62 -24.87 -1.24
CA TRP A 330 8.54 -25.26 -2.30
C TRP A 330 9.27 -26.54 -1.88
N ASP A 331 8.97 -27.66 -2.54
CA ASP A 331 9.75 -28.88 -2.40
C ASP A 331 10.66 -29.09 -3.62
N PHE A 332 11.90 -28.68 -3.49
CA PHE A 332 12.92 -28.84 -4.54
C PHE A 332 13.22 -30.33 -4.90
N ARG A 333 12.77 -31.28 -4.05
CA ARG A 333 13.03 -32.71 -4.25
C ARG A 333 11.89 -33.40 -4.99
N ALA A 334 10.68 -32.93 -4.80
CA ALA A 334 9.48 -33.52 -5.35
C ALA A 334 8.97 -32.81 -6.62
N ASP A 335 9.49 -31.63 -6.93
CA ASP A 335 8.99 -30.74 -7.99
C ASP A 335 7.46 -30.49 -7.87
N VAL A 336 7.01 -30.39 -6.61
CA VAL A 336 5.59 -30.22 -6.24
C VAL A 336 5.44 -28.96 -5.41
N ASP A 337 4.68 -28.03 -5.96
CA ASP A 337 4.24 -26.85 -5.23
C ASP A 337 2.89 -27.14 -4.57
N ALA A 338 2.85 -27.11 -3.24
CA ALA A 338 1.62 -27.20 -2.49
C ALA A 338 1.20 -25.80 -2.02
N SER A 339 -0.05 -25.46 -2.23
CA SER A 339 -0.63 -24.17 -1.83
C SER A 339 -1.88 -24.38 -0.99
N GLU A 340 -2.03 -23.54 0.04
CA GLU A 340 -3.20 -23.57 0.91
C GLU A 340 -3.53 -22.18 1.47
N ILE A 341 -4.79 -21.99 1.86
CA ILE A 341 -5.19 -20.88 2.72
C ILE A 341 -5.27 -21.38 4.15
N VAL A 342 -4.48 -20.77 5.03
CA VAL A 342 -4.63 -20.93 6.47
C VAL A 342 -5.60 -19.89 6.99
N ALA A 343 -6.70 -20.33 7.58
CA ALA A 343 -7.68 -19.48 8.21
C ALA A 343 -7.58 -19.62 9.74
N ILE A 344 -7.34 -18.50 10.44
CA ILE A 344 -7.24 -18.43 11.90
C ILE A 344 -8.38 -17.59 12.44
N ARG A 345 -9.22 -18.15 13.29
CA ARG A 345 -10.27 -17.40 13.97
C ARG A 345 -9.65 -16.59 15.11
N LEU A 346 -9.82 -15.26 15.07
CA LEU A 346 -9.16 -14.36 16.02
C LEU A 346 -9.63 -14.56 17.46
N ALA A 347 -10.90 -14.89 17.64
CA ALA A 347 -11.51 -15.05 18.97
C ALA A 347 -10.85 -16.16 19.82
N ASP A 348 -10.53 -17.31 19.21
CA ASP A 348 -10.02 -18.48 19.94
C ASP A 348 -8.73 -19.07 19.38
N GLY A 349 -8.27 -18.61 18.19
CA GLY A 349 -7.09 -19.13 17.49
C GLY A 349 -7.30 -20.46 16.80
N ALA A 350 -8.55 -20.87 16.58
CA ALA A 350 -8.83 -22.09 15.83
C ALA A 350 -8.31 -21.98 14.40
N ILE A 351 -7.55 -22.99 13.97
CA ILE A 351 -6.95 -23.03 12.62
C ILE A 351 -7.77 -23.95 11.72
N ARG A 352 -7.92 -23.54 10.46
CA ARG A 352 -8.41 -24.37 9.36
C ARG A 352 -7.43 -24.24 8.19
N ARG A 353 -7.11 -25.35 7.55
CA ARG A 353 -6.26 -25.42 6.36
C ARG A 353 -7.12 -25.81 5.17
N LEU A 354 -7.05 -25.02 4.12
CA LEU A 354 -7.90 -25.13 2.96
C LEU A 354 -7.00 -25.21 1.72
N PRO A 355 -6.78 -26.40 1.16
CA PRO A 355 -5.96 -26.56 -0.04
C PRO A 355 -6.48 -25.75 -1.21
N THR A 356 -5.58 -25.17 -1.99
CA THR A 356 -5.85 -24.42 -3.22
C THR A 356 -5.12 -25.04 -4.40
N ALA A 357 -5.64 -24.86 -5.61
CA ALA A 357 -5.01 -25.38 -6.82
C ALA A 357 -3.69 -24.66 -7.14
N GLY A 358 -3.55 -23.40 -6.70
CA GLY A 358 -2.34 -22.59 -6.85
C GLY A 358 -2.23 -21.55 -5.75
N ALA A 359 -1.06 -20.92 -5.62
CA ALA A 359 -0.83 -19.88 -4.64
C ALA A 359 -1.76 -18.69 -4.90
N ALA A 360 -2.38 -18.16 -3.82
CA ALA A 360 -3.18 -16.98 -3.95
C ALA A 360 -2.29 -15.74 -4.12
N SER A 361 -2.60 -14.94 -5.13
CA SER A 361 -1.99 -13.63 -5.37
C SER A 361 -2.71 -12.52 -4.61
N ARG A 362 -4.01 -12.75 -4.26
CA ARG A 362 -4.85 -11.75 -3.59
C ARG A 362 -5.89 -12.40 -2.70
N ILE A 363 -6.10 -11.79 -1.53
CA ILE A 363 -7.23 -12.07 -0.64
C ILE A 363 -7.90 -10.73 -0.32
N GLU A 364 -9.21 -10.59 -0.61
CA GLU A 364 -9.96 -9.36 -0.38
C GLU A 364 -11.27 -9.61 0.35
N ALA A 365 -11.67 -8.66 1.19
CA ALA A 365 -12.94 -8.73 1.87
C ALA A 365 -14.11 -8.46 0.90
N MET A 366 -15.11 -9.30 0.95
CA MET A 366 -16.42 -9.06 0.33
C MET A 366 -17.48 -8.97 1.44
N PRO A 367 -17.80 -7.75 1.93
CA PRO A 367 -18.71 -7.55 3.05
C PRO A 367 -20.02 -8.30 2.89
N GLY A 368 -20.36 -9.16 3.86
CA GLY A 368 -21.56 -10.00 3.85
C GLY A 368 -21.46 -11.30 3.04
N LEU A 369 -20.39 -11.48 2.25
CA LEU A 369 -20.18 -12.67 1.42
C LEU A 369 -18.98 -13.52 1.89
N GLY A 370 -18.04 -12.94 2.64
CA GLY A 370 -16.81 -13.57 3.08
C GLY A 370 -15.58 -12.95 2.42
N ALA A 371 -14.66 -13.76 1.88
CA ALA A 371 -13.47 -13.29 1.19
C ALA A 371 -13.42 -13.77 -0.26
N LEU A 372 -12.91 -12.91 -1.13
CA LEU A 372 -12.43 -13.31 -2.44
C LEU A 372 -10.99 -13.82 -2.30
N VAL A 373 -10.71 -14.96 -2.89
CA VAL A 373 -9.36 -15.49 -3.10
C VAL A 373 -9.12 -15.54 -4.60
N VAL A 374 -8.05 -14.87 -5.05
CA VAL A 374 -7.59 -14.88 -6.44
C VAL A 374 -6.32 -15.70 -6.49
N SER A 375 -6.28 -16.70 -7.36
CA SER A 375 -5.12 -17.57 -7.58
C SER A 375 -4.90 -17.80 -9.06
N SER A 376 -3.68 -18.16 -9.44
CA SER A 376 -3.34 -18.53 -10.81
C SER A 376 -3.00 -20.01 -10.86
N GLU A 377 -3.60 -20.72 -11.83
CA GLU A 377 -3.28 -22.09 -12.16
C GLU A 377 -3.14 -22.23 -13.68
N GLY A 378 -1.96 -22.65 -14.14
CA GLY A 378 -1.66 -22.76 -15.57
C GLY A 378 -1.81 -21.40 -16.27
N ASP A 379 -2.64 -21.33 -17.32
CA ASP A 379 -2.85 -20.16 -18.16
C ASP A 379 -4.09 -19.32 -17.77
N GLY A 380 -4.58 -19.40 -16.54
CA GLY A 380 -5.80 -18.72 -16.14
C GLY A 380 -5.79 -18.19 -14.72
N LEU A 381 -6.72 -17.30 -14.48
CA LEU A 381 -6.98 -16.68 -13.17
C LEU A 381 -8.27 -17.28 -12.59
N ASP A 382 -8.18 -17.80 -11.38
CA ASP A 382 -9.31 -18.34 -10.62
C ASP A 382 -9.74 -17.36 -9.53
N LEU A 383 -11.02 -17.04 -9.53
CA LEU A 383 -11.67 -16.23 -8.52
C LEU A 383 -12.60 -17.12 -7.70
N THR A 384 -12.32 -17.24 -6.42
CA THR A 384 -13.04 -18.16 -5.54
C THR A 384 -13.54 -17.43 -4.31
N THR A 385 -14.82 -17.59 -3.98
CA THR A 385 -15.34 -17.11 -2.71
C THR A 385 -14.99 -18.08 -1.60
N LEU A 386 -14.34 -17.57 -0.57
CA LEU A 386 -14.17 -18.26 0.70
C LEU A 386 -15.26 -17.79 1.67
N ARG A 387 -16.24 -18.65 1.90
CA ARG A 387 -17.27 -18.42 2.92
C ARG A 387 -16.66 -18.57 4.30
N LEU A 388 -16.80 -17.54 5.11
CA LEU A 388 -16.41 -17.53 6.51
C LEU A 388 -17.62 -17.88 7.41
N GLY A 389 -17.38 -18.49 8.51
CA GLY A 389 -18.39 -18.94 9.47
C GLY A 389 -17.70 -19.85 10.48
N ASP A 390 -18.43 -20.76 11.14
CA ASP A 390 -17.80 -21.72 12.07
C ASP A 390 -16.82 -22.65 11.34
N GLU A 391 -17.13 -22.99 10.09
CA GLU A 391 -16.27 -23.79 9.22
C GLU A 391 -16.08 -23.11 7.87
N PRO A 392 -14.93 -22.43 7.68
CA PRO A 392 -14.57 -21.81 6.40
C PRO A 392 -14.51 -22.83 5.27
N ARG A 393 -15.03 -22.48 4.11
CA ARG A 393 -15.02 -23.34 2.93
C ARG A 393 -15.00 -22.55 1.63
N PHE A 394 -14.34 -23.07 0.64
CA PHE A 394 -14.40 -22.55 -0.72
C PHE A 394 -15.74 -22.91 -1.41
N LEU A 395 -16.22 -21.98 -2.22
CA LEU A 395 -17.23 -22.26 -3.24
C LEU A 395 -16.55 -22.68 -4.56
N ALA A 396 -17.37 -22.95 -5.57
CA ALA A 396 -16.84 -23.25 -6.89
C ALA A 396 -16.09 -22.02 -7.48
N PRO A 397 -14.91 -22.19 -8.05
CA PRO A 397 -14.17 -21.10 -8.66
C PRO A 397 -14.82 -20.65 -9.97
N THR A 398 -14.62 -19.37 -10.28
CA THR A 398 -14.89 -18.80 -11.61
C THR A 398 -13.56 -18.56 -12.29
N ARG A 399 -13.33 -19.24 -13.40
CA ARG A 399 -12.08 -19.14 -14.15
C ARG A 399 -12.18 -18.11 -15.26
N LEU A 400 -11.14 -17.26 -15.34
CA LEU A 400 -10.89 -16.37 -16.47
C LEU A 400 -9.69 -16.91 -17.26
N PRO A 401 -9.93 -17.63 -18.39
CA PRO A 401 -8.85 -18.26 -19.15
C PRO A 401 -7.93 -17.22 -19.79
N GLY A 402 -6.64 -17.51 -19.84
CA GLY A 402 -5.62 -16.68 -20.48
C GLY A 402 -5.41 -15.33 -19.81
N ALA A 403 -5.83 -15.16 -18.57
CA ALA A 403 -5.64 -13.94 -17.80
C ALA A 403 -4.68 -14.16 -16.63
N ALA A 404 -3.97 -13.08 -16.26
CA ALA A 404 -3.20 -12.98 -15.04
C ALA A 404 -3.56 -11.68 -14.30
N GLU A 405 -3.31 -11.62 -13.00
CA GLU A 405 -3.50 -10.38 -12.25
C GLU A 405 -2.46 -9.35 -12.69
N ALA A 406 -2.91 -8.12 -12.99
CA ALA A 406 -2.06 -7.04 -13.46
C ALA A 406 -1.58 -6.10 -12.35
N GLU A 407 -2.26 -6.07 -11.20
CA GLU A 407 -1.97 -5.15 -10.11
C GLU A 407 -2.24 -5.81 -8.76
N SER A 408 -1.18 -6.09 -8.00
CA SER A 408 -1.26 -6.76 -6.70
C SER A 408 -1.61 -5.82 -5.54
N ARG A 409 -1.46 -4.51 -5.70
CA ARG A 409 -1.78 -3.53 -4.66
C ARG A 409 -3.30 -3.45 -4.43
N THR A 410 -3.68 -3.02 -3.22
CA THR A 410 -5.09 -3.03 -2.80
C THR A 410 -6.02 -2.19 -3.68
N HIS A 411 -5.53 -1.10 -4.29
CA HIS A 411 -6.34 -0.25 -5.17
C HIS A 411 -6.61 -0.86 -6.56
N GLY A 412 -5.93 -1.93 -6.95
CA GLY A 412 -6.21 -2.69 -8.18
C GLY A 412 -7.51 -3.48 -8.13
N PHE A 413 -8.11 -3.61 -6.94
CA PHE A 413 -9.38 -4.28 -6.71
C PHE A 413 -10.38 -3.36 -6.02
N PHE A 414 -11.62 -3.46 -6.39
CA PHE A 414 -12.71 -2.81 -5.69
C PHE A 414 -13.98 -3.68 -5.74
N PHE A 415 -14.63 -3.83 -4.59
CA PHE A 415 -15.94 -4.49 -4.45
C PHE A 415 -16.98 -3.47 -4.01
N ARG A 416 -18.06 -3.32 -4.79
CA ARG A 416 -19.22 -2.51 -4.47
C ARG A 416 -20.37 -3.45 -4.11
N PRO A 417 -20.75 -3.57 -2.83
CA PRO A 417 -21.90 -4.37 -2.43
C PRO A 417 -23.20 -3.72 -2.90
N ASP A 418 -24.20 -4.54 -3.21
CA ASP A 418 -25.58 -4.14 -3.54
C ASP A 418 -26.59 -5.16 -3.02
N ALA A 419 -27.90 -4.96 -3.31
CA ALA A 419 -28.96 -5.83 -2.85
C ALA A 419 -28.91 -7.25 -3.44
N SER A 420 -28.21 -7.47 -4.54
CA SER A 420 -28.03 -8.78 -5.19
C SER A 420 -26.76 -9.51 -4.78
N GLY A 421 -25.90 -8.82 -4.01
CA GLY A 421 -24.58 -9.27 -3.57
C GLY A 421 -23.54 -8.21 -3.85
N GLY A 422 -23.14 -7.99 -5.11
CA GLY A 422 -22.28 -6.89 -5.48
C GLY A 422 -21.53 -7.08 -6.82
N LEU A 423 -20.87 -5.99 -7.20
CA LEU A 423 -20.00 -5.94 -8.39
C LEU A 423 -18.56 -5.69 -7.97
N MET A 424 -17.63 -6.45 -8.51
CA MET A 424 -16.21 -6.26 -8.31
C MET A 424 -15.49 -6.01 -9.63
N GLY A 425 -14.39 -5.28 -9.58
CA GLY A 425 -13.47 -5.07 -10.69
C GLY A 425 -12.04 -5.37 -10.28
N LEU A 426 -11.30 -5.99 -11.19
CA LEU A 426 -9.93 -6.42 -11.01
C LEU A 426 -9.10 -6.06 -12.24
N ALA A 427 -7.91 -5.51 -12.02
CA ALA A 427 -6.94 -5.29 -13.09
C ALA A 427 -6.35 -6.62 -13.54
N VAL A 428 -6.43 -6.91 -14.85
CA VAL A 428 -5.94 -8.15 -15.44
C VAL A 428 -5.07 -7.88 -16.66
N LEU A 429 -4.08 -8.75 -16.89
CA LEU A 429 -3.37 -8.86 -18.16
C LEU A 429 -4.20 -9.77 -19.06
N GLY A 430 -4.37 -9.38 -20.31
CA GLY A 430 -4.99 -10.25 -21.33
C GLY A 430 -4.07 -11.39 -21.73
N GLN A 431 -4.61 -12.31 -22.52
CA GLN A 431 -3.88 -13.49 -23.00
C GLN A 431 -2.45 -13.15 -23.40
N ALA A 432 -1.54 -13.91 -22.85
CA ALA A 432 -0.13 -13.78 -23.01
C ALA A 432 0.28 -13.62 -24.49
N GLN A 433 0.61 -12.44 -24.89
CA GLN A 433 1.84 -12.31 -25.66
C GLN A 433 2.93 -12.70 -24.68
N GLU A 434 3.80 -13.62 -25.05
CA GLU A 434 4.85 -14.18 -24.22
C GLU A 434 5.46 -13.11 -23.33
N ALA A 435 5.02 -13.10 -22.08
CA ALA A 435 5.48 -12.15 -21.08
C ALA A 435 6.89 -12.59 -20.68
N GLY A 436 7.86 -12.06 -21.38
CA GLY A 436 9.17 -11.93 -20.77
C GLY A 436 8.99 -11.12 -19.47
N TRP A 437 9.89 -11.21 -18.53
CA TRP A 437 9.90 -10.49 -17.23
C TRP A 437 9.62 -8.98 -17.36
N TRP A 438 9.63 -8.44 -18.56
CA TRP A 438 9.38 -7.06 -18.97
C TRP A 438 8.31 -6.99 -20.08
N GLY A 439 7.30 -7.86 -20.01
CA GLY A 439 6.29 -8.00 -21.07
C GLY A 439 5.46 -6.73 -21.25
N SER A 440 5.31 -6.35 -22.50
CA SER A 440 4.35 -5.34 -22.96
C SER A 440 2.93 -5.91 -22.93
N GLY A 441 2.31 -5.98 -21.75
CA GLY A 441 0.92 -6.38 -21.60
C GLY A 441 -0.02 -5.18 -21.66
N VAL A 442 -1.18 -5.33 -22.29
CA VAL A 442 -2.25 -4.34 -22.25
C VAL A 442 -3.03 -4.54 -20.95
N GLY A 443 -3.05 -3.53 -20.08
CA GLY A 443 -3.85 -3.56 -18.85
C GLY A 443 -5.33 -3.50 -19.18
N ASN A 444 -6.08 -4.51 -18.74
CA ASN A 444 -7.52 -4.59 -18.88
C ASN A 444 -8.19 -4.57 -17.50
N LEU A 445 -9.48 -4.30 -17.47
CA LEU A 445 -10.29 -4.45 -16.27
C LEU A 445 -11.36 -5.50 -16.49
N ALA A 446 -11.29 -6.59 -15.73
CA ALA A 446 -12.31 -7.60 -15.69
C ALA A 446 -13.29 -7.28 -14.53
N PHE A 447 -14.57 -7.42 -14.80
CA PHE A 447 -15.64 -7.21 -13.84
C PHE A 447 -16.37 -8.52 -13.59
N PHE A 448 -16.78 -8.72 -12.33
CA PHE A 448 -17.47 -9.92 -11.90
C PHE A 448 -18.63 -9.54 -10.99
N SER A 449 -19.76 -10.20 -11.15
CA SER A 449 -20.89 -10.13 -10.20
C SER A 449 -20.73 -11.22 -9.16
N ALA A 450 -20.91 -10.88 -7.89
CA ALA A 450 -21.00 -11.83 -6.80
C ALA A 450 -22.46 -11.87 -6.31
N ALA A 451 -23.07 -13.03 -6.33
CA ALA A 451 -24.43 -13.21 -5.82
C ALA A 451 -24.46 -13.35 -4.28
N LEU A 452 -25.63 -13.20 -3.64
CA LEU A 452 -25.78 -13.35 -2.18
C LEU A 452 -25.36 -14.73 -1.65
N ASP A 453 -25.44 -15.75 -2.49
CA ASP A 453 -24.93 -17.09 -2.16
C ASP A 453 -23.40 -17.20 -2.35
N GLY A 454 -22.73 -16.12 -2.78
CA GLY A 454 -21.31 -16.04 -2.99
C GLY A 454 -20.83 -16.59 -4.35
N ALA A 455 -21.73 -17.03 -5.22
CA ALA A 455 -21.35 -17.42 -6.58
C ALA A 455 -20.84 -16.21 -7.35
N ILE A 456 -19.69 -16.37 -8.04
CA ILE A 456 -19.06 -15.34 -8.87
C ILE A 456 -19.36 -15.63 -10.34
N THR A 457 -19.67 -14.60 -11.11
CA THR A 457 -19.93 -14.70 -12.54
C THR A 457 -19.17 -13.57 -13.27
N HIS A 458 -18.46 -13.88 -14.34
CA HIS A 458 -17.82 -12.86 -15.17
C HIS A 458 -18.89 -11.97 -15.83
N ALA A 459 -18.82 -10.67 -15.57
CA ALA A 459 -19.78 -9.67 -16.03
C ALA A 459 -19.33 -8.90 -17.27
N GLY A 460 -18.04 -8.91 -17.58
CA GLY A 460 -17.44 -8.26 -18.75
C GLY A 460 -15.99 -7.86 -18.53
N THR A 461 -15.29 -7.61 -19.64
CA THR A 461 -13.91 -7.09 -19.60
C THR A 461 -13.82 -5.86 -20.50
N ILE A 462 -13.21 -4.81 -19.96
CA ILE A 462 -12.92 -3.57 -20.69
C ILE A 462 -11.44 -3.56 -21.00
N SER A 463 -11.12 -3.46 -22.29
CA SER A 463 -9.73 -3.44 -22.76
C SER A 463 -9.28 -2.01 -23.06
N SER A 464 -8.02 -1.70 -22.79
CA SER A 464 -7.42 -0.44 -23.24
C SER A 464 -7.33 -0.39 -24.77
N SER A 465 -7.42 0.82 -25.33
CA SER A 465 -7.24 0.99 -26.77
C SER A 465 -5.76 1.01 -27.15
N PRO A 466 -5.42 0.70 -28.41
CA PRO A 466 -4.05 0.84 -28.90
C PRO A 466 -3.52 2.28 -28.85
N GLU A 467 -4.43 3.26 -28.84
CA GLU A 467 -4.11 4.68 -28.83
C GLU A 467 -3.86 5.21 -27.39
N GLY A 468 -4.33 4.50 -26.38
CA GLY A 468 -4.30 4.92 -24.99
C GLY A 468 -2.99 4.69 -24.25
N GLU A 469 -1.89 4.31 -24.94
CA GLU A 469 -0.63 3.95 -24.28
C GLU A 469 -0.84 2.98 -23.07
N GLY A 470 -1.86 2.14 -23.15
CA GLY A 470 -2.08 1.05 -22.18
C GLY A 470 -0.97 0.00 -22.22
N VAL A 471 0.03 0.24 -23.06
CA VAL A 471 1.26 -0.54 -23.16
C VAL A 471 2.13 -0.20 -21.95
N CYS A 472 2.51 -1.19 -21.20
CA CYS A 472 3.48 -1.04 -20.11
C CYS A 472 4.82 -0.56 -20.71
N GLU A 473 5.27 0.65 -20.36
CA GLU A 473 6.53 1.17 -20.87
C GLU A 473 7.75 0.59 -20.13
N THR A 474 7.61 0.23 -18.86
CA THR A 474 8.72 -0.29 -18.02
C THR A 474 8.37 -1.56 -17.26
N SER A 475 7.11 -1.73 -16.87
CA SER A 475 6.58 -2.98 -16.31
C SER A 475 5.07 -3.00 -16.52
N CYS A 476 4.47 -4.21 -16.57
CA CYS A 476 3.02 -4.37 -16.60
C CYS A 476 2.36 -3.99 -15.26
N PHE A 477 3.16 -3.79 -14.23
CA PHE A 477 2.70 -3.17 -13.01
C PHE A 477 2.59 -1.67 -13.24
N ASP A 478 1.38 -1.17 -13.21
CA ASP A 478 1.13 0.27 -13.23
C ASP A 478 1.57 0.88 -11.90
N TRP A 479 2.82 1.28 -11.80
CA TRP A 479 3.39 1.89 -10.60
C TRP A 479 2.59 3.09 -10.10
N TYR A 480 1.83 3.74 -10.99
CA TYR A 480 0.96 4.86 -10.63
C TYR A 480 -0.43 4.41 -10.18
N GLY A 481 -0.75 3.09 -10.23
CA GLY A 481 -2.04 2.55 -9.83
C GLY A 481 -3.20 3.03 -10.68
N ASN A 482 -3.00 3.26 -11.98
CA ASN A 482 -4.01 3.82 -12.85
C ASN A 482 -4.86 2.76 -13.58
N THR A 483 -4.57 1.47 -13.41
CA THR A 483 -5.45 0.40 -13.90
C THR A 483 -6.34 -0.06 -12.77
N ARG A 484 -7.54 0.50 -12.69
CA ARG A 484 -8.47 0.25 -11.58
C ARG A 484 -9.92 0.55 -11.93
N PRO A 485 -10.88 -0.17 -11.30
CA PRO A 485 -12.28 0.21 -11.35
C PRO A 485 -12.54 1.43 -10.44
N ILE A 486 -13.40 2.32 -10.86
CA ILE A 486 -13.84 3.46 -10.07
C ILE A 486 -15.35 3.44 -9.98
N PHE A 487 -15.87 3.39 -8.75
CA PHE A 487 -17.30 3.53 -8.48
C PHE A 487 -17.57 4.89 -7.85
N LEU A 488 -18.33 5.72 -8.56
CA LEU A 488 -18.67 7.07 -8.12
C LEU A 488 -20.18 7.22 -8.11
N ARG A 489 -20.77 7.31 -6.91
CA ARG A 489 -22.23 7.29 -6.72
C ARG A 489 -22.83 6.04 -7.39
N ASP A 490 -23.76 6.19 -8.33
CA ASP A 490 -24.37 5.08 -9.06
C ASP A 490 -23.69 4.74 -10.38
N ARG A 491 -22.55 5.39 -10.67
CA ARG A 491 -21.78 5.24 -11.91
C ARG A 491 -20.54 4.41 -11.70
N ALA A 492 -20.10 3.72 -12.74
CA ALA A 492 -18.85 2.97 -12.76
C ALA A 492 -17.98 3.44 -13.91
N PHE A 493 -16.67 3.43 -13.69
CA PHE A 493 -15.66 3.78 -14.67
C PHE A 493 -14.53 2.76 -14.66
N ALA A 494 -13.94 2.55 -15.81
CA ALA A 494 -12.67 1.86 -15.99
C ALA A 494 -11.58 2.92 -16.21
N MET A 495 -10.59 2.96 -15.34
CA MET A 495 -9.36 3.72 -15.54
C MET A 495 -8.29 2.74 -15.99
N MET A 496 -7.66 2.96 -17.15
CA MET A 496 -6.67 2.07 -17.75
C MET A 496 -5.51 2.90 -18.29
N GLY A 497 -4.46 3.04 -17.46
CA GLY A 497 -3.29 3.84 -17.83
C GLY A 497 -3.63 5.30 -18.13
N SER A 498 -3.80 5.67 -19.40
CA SER A 498 -4.14 7.03 -19.85
C SER A 498 -5.58 7.17 -20.34
N GLU A 499 -6.44 6.20 -20.06
CA GLU A 499 -7.82 6.19 -20.54
C GLU A 499 -8.82 6.13 -19.40
N LEU A 500 -9.89 6.90 -19.52
CA LEU A 500 -11.07 6.81 -18.65
C LEU A 500 -12.29 6.47 -19.50
N VAL A 501 -12.98 5.41 -19.12
CA VAL A 501 -14.17 4.90 -19.80
C VAL A 501 -15.31 4.82 -18.79
N GLU A 502 -16.46 5.40 -19.11
CA GLU A 502 -17.66 5.18 -18.32
C GLU A 502 -18.37 3.89 -18.74
N LEU A 503 -18.94 3.19 -17.77
CA LEU A 503 -19.52 1.86 -17.95
C LEU A 503 -21.03 1.87 -17.74
N SER A 504 -21.76 1.15 -18.60
CA SER A 504 -23.11 0.64 -18.30
C SER A 504 -23.01 -0.64 -17.51
N LEU A 505 -23.91 -0.79 -16.57
CA LEU A 505 -24.07 -2.00 -15.76
C LEU A 505 -25.35 -2.76 -16.11
N ASP A 506 -26.08 -2.32 -17.15
CA ASP A 506 -27.28 -2.98 -17.66
C ASP A 506 -26.88 -4.16 -18.52
N ASP A 507 -27.38 -5.36 -18.21
CA ASP A 507 -27.05 -6.61 -18.94
C ASP A 507 -25.55 -6.94 -19.04
N GLY A 508 -24.81 -6.74 -17.94
CA GLY A 508 -23.36 -6.91 -17.85
C GLY A 508 -22.59 -5.59 -17.88
N VAL A 509 -21.27 -5.68 -17.92
CA VAL A 509 -20.40 -4.49 -17.93
C VAL A 509 -19.95 -4.16 -19.34
N ARG A 510 -20.28 -2.98 -19.84
CA ARG A 510 -19.96 -2.51 -21.19
C ARG A 510 -19.59 -1.04 -21.19
N GLU A 511 -18.83 -0.59 -22.18
CA GLU A 511 -18.54 0.83 -22.40
C GLU A 511 -19.82 1.60 -22.77
N THR A 512 -19.92 2.81 -22.26
CA THR A 512 -20.96 3.77 -22.64
C THR A 512 -20.34 5.08 -23.06
N GLY A 513 -20.72 5.57 -24.25
CA GLY A 513 -20.30 6.89 -24.72
C GLY A 513 -18.84 6.97 -25.18
N ALA A 514 -18.25 8.14 -24.99
CA ALA A 514 -16.91 8.44 -25.44
C ALA A 514 -15.85 7.93 -24.45
N ARG A 515 -14.77 7.40 -25.00
CA ARG A 515 -13.54 7.09 -24.27
C ARG A 515 -12.70 8.37 -24.18
N LEU A 516 -12.33 8.77 -22.96
CA LEU A 516 -11.41 9.89 -22.76
C LEU A 516 -9.97 9.36 -22.71
N VAL A 517 -9.17 9.76 -23.69
CA VAL A 517 -7.71 9.56 -23.69
C VAL A 517 -7.05 10.84 -23.20
N PHE A 518 -6.27 10.73 -22.12
CA PHE A 518 -5.59 11.87 -21.53
C PHE A 518 -4.34 12.23 -22.33
N SER A 519 -4.17 13.53 -22.58
CA SER A 519 -3.03 14.05 -23.33
C SER A 519 -2.36 15.18 -22.57
N VAL A 520 -1.03 15.28 -22.74
CA VAL A 520 -0.29 16.48 -22.38
C VAL A 520 -0.56 17.51 -23.47
N PRO A 521 -1.01 18.74 -23.16
CA PRO A 521 -1.09 19.81 -24.16
C PRO A 521 0.27 20.02 -24.82
N ARG A 522 0.30 20.09 -26.14
CA ARG A 522 1.50 20.38 -26.93
C ARG A 522 1.95 21.82 -26.74
#